data_b1f3323e657b17647b094d6c85da46a8
#
_entry.id   b1f3323e657b17647b094d6c85da46a8
#
_cell.length_a   1.000
_cell.length_b   1.000
_cell.length_c   1.000
_cell.angle_alpha   90.00
_cell.angle_beta   90.00
_cell.angle_gamma   90.00
#
_symmetry.space_group_name_H-M   'P 1'
#
loop_
_entity.id
_entity.type
_entity.pdbx_description
1 polymer ?
#
loop_
_entity_poly.entity_id
_entity_poly.type
_entity_poly.pdbx_seq_one_letter_code
_entity_poly.pdbx_strand_id
1 'polypeptide(L)'
;MLTFKNKIEYEIKNYKGLIALDIDNADIFIRDLFSWEYENETKVLKIDNNDISIKDVLVISPTTKIIDLFNFTTKNIFLKNILNDENWNAENVLNIEYLKNIKDKMNNNLNINFSELDMDLTKIIKNIFSLNEQLFINENIFFKWLEENQQNEFKTIILKNVEWININKLFPFTSKYNFIILTSNMLKCCKNFEELELCGIVKNNELITIYDSKPIIKIIENYLNISINNQEINLYIKNSQTDIEKLYFWLKNYLFH
;
A
#
# COMPACT_ATOMS: atom_id res chain seq x y z
N MET A 1 18.11 -1.92 -6.93
CA MET A 1 17.55 -2.74 -8.04
C MET A 1 16.30 -3.45 -7.55
N LEU A 2 15.24 -3.48 -8.34
CA LEU A 2 14.02 -4.25 -8.06
C LEU A 2 13.84 -5.30 -9.16
N THR A 3 13.58 -6.54 -8.77
CA THR A 3 13.31 -7.63 -9.71
C THR A 3 11.99 -8.32 -9.35
N PHE A 4 11.15 -8.57 -10.35
CA PHE A 4 9.99 -9.45 -10.25
C PHE A 4 10.33 -10.77 -10.92
N LYS A 5 10.16 -11.87 -10.19
CA LYS A 5 10.39 -13.23 -10.68
C LYS A 5 9.04 -13.93 -10.88
N ASN A 6 8.64 -14.07 -12.12
CA ASN A 6 7.56 -14.95 -12.54
C ASN A 6 8.00 -15.67 -13.82
N LYS A 7 7.08 -16.08 -14.70
CA LYS A 7 7.42 -16.68 -16.02
C LYS A 7 8.40 -15.83 -16.82
N ILE A 8 8.44 -14.52 -16.55
CA ILE A 8 9.31 -13.54 -17.18
C ILE A 8 9.92 -12.71 -16.06
N GLU A 9 11.24 -12.57 -16.08
CA GLU A 9 11.96 -11.77 -15.09
C GLU A 9 12.02 -10.31 -15.55
N TYR A 10 11.51 -9.41 -14.73
CA TYR A 10 11.58 -7.97 -14.97
C TYR A 10 12.56 -7.33 -14.02
N GLU A 11 13.57 -6.65 -14.55
CA GLU A 11 14.59 -5.94 -13.77
C GLU A 11 14.45 -4.42 -13.90
N ILE A 12 14.39 -3.72 -12.78
CA ILE A 12 14.39 -2.27 -12.67
C ILE A 12 15.68 -1.84 -11.98
N LYS A 13 16.67 -1.44 -12.79
CA LYS A 13 18.04 -1.16 -12.31
C LYS A 13 18.12 0.08 -11.42
N ASN A 14 17.36 1.13 -11.73
CA ASN A 14 17.41 2.41 -11.03
C ASN A 14 16.33 2.56 -9.96
N TYR A 15 15.86 1.45 -9.39
CA TYR A 15 14.90 1.49 -8.29
C TYR A 15 15.50 2.16 -7.05
N LYS A 16 14.80 3.20 -6.54
CA LYS A 16 15.18 4.01 -5.38
C LYS A 16 14.09 4.01 -4.29
N GLY A 17 13.48 2.87 -4.05
CA GLY A 17 12.41 2.74 -3.06
C GLY A 17 11.00 3.07 -3.58
N LEU A 18 10.86 3.54 -4.83
CA LEU A 18 9.58 3.89 -5.43
C LEU A 18 9.60 3.65 -6.94
N ILE A 19 8.55 3.05 -7.47
CA ILE A 19 8.30 2.95 -8.91
C ILE A 19 6.80 2.89 -9.19
N ALA A 20 6.38 3.48 -10.30
CA ALA A 20 5.04 3.30 -10.87
C ALA A 20 5.13 2.47 -12.16
N LEU A 21 4.39 1.36 -12.21
CA LEU A 21 4.36 0.46 -13.34
C LEU A 21 2.98 0.51 -14.02
N ASP A 22 2.96 0.89 -15.27
CA ASP A 22 1.79 0.67 -16.11
C ASP A 22 1.69 -0.81 -16.47
N ILE A 23 0.60 -1.41 -16.04
CA ILE A 23 0.30 -2.81 -16.27
C ILE A 23 -1.16 -2.92 -16.72
N ASP A 24 -1.40 -3.59 -17.85
CA ASP A 24 -2.74 -3.72 -18.41
C ASP A 24 -3.76 -4.34 -17.43
N ASN A 25 -3.32 -5.30 -16.62
CA ASN A 25 -4.15 -5.90 -15.57
C ASN A 25 -3.34 -6.20 -14.30
N ALA A 26 -3.43 -5.28 -13.35
CA ALA A 26 -2.72 -5.40 -12.07
C ALA A 26 -3.18 -6.60 -11.21
N ASP A 27 -4.46 -7.03 -11.34
CA ASP A 27 -4.96 -8.20 -10.61
C ASP A 27 -4.35 -9.49 -11.14
N ILE A 28 -4.28 -9.64 -12.46
CA ILE A 28 -3.62 -10.79 -13.09
C ILE A 28 -2.14 -10.79 -12.69
N PHE A 29 -1.46 -9.66 -12.78
CA PHE A 29 -0.05 -9.56 -12.46
C PHE A 29 0.25 -10.00 -11.01
N ILE A 30 -0.52 -9.51 -10.04
CA ILE A 30 -0.35 -9.89 -8.62
C ILE A 30 -0.67 -11.38 -8.43
N ARG A 31 -1.76 -11.87 -9.02
CA ARG A 31 -2.14 -13.29 -8.93
C ARG A 31 -1.05 -14.20 -9.50
N ASP A 32 -0.45 -13.82 -10.62
CA ASP A 32 0.60 -14.59 -11.26
C ASP A 32 1.89 -14.62 -10.40
N LEU A 33 2.21 -13.54 -9.67
CA LEU A 33 3.29 -13.55 -8.66
C LEU A 33 2.99 -14.54 -7.53
N PHE A 34 1.76 -14.54 -6.98
CA PHE A 34 1.35 -15.51 -5.95
C PHE A 34 1.44 -16.95 -6.44
N SER A 35 0.90 -17.22 -7.65
CA SER A 35 0.89 -18.56 -8.23
C SER A 35 2.32 -19.06 -8.48
N TRP A 36 3.18 -18.20 -9.03
CA TRP A 36 4.57 -18.54 -9.32
C TRP A 36 5.37 -18.85 -8.05
N GLU A 37 5.19 -18.05 -6.99
CA GLU A 37 5.84 -18.29 -5.70
C GLU A 37 5.40 -19.62 -5.10
N TYR A 38 4.11 -19.93 -5.18
CA TYR A 38 3.56 -21.18 -4.66
C TYR A 38 4.06 -22.41 -5.43
N GLU A 39 4.06 -22.33 -6.77
CA GLU A 39 4.46 -23.45 -7.64
C GLU A 39 5.95 -23.74 -7.62
N ASN A 40 6.79 -22.71 -7.44
CA ASN A 40 8.25 -22.84 -7.54
C ASN A 40 8.97 -22.78 -6.19
N GLU A 41 8.24 -22.55 -5.09
CA GLU A 41 8.78 -22.38 -3.75
C GLU A 41 9.89 -21.31 -3.65
N THR A 42 9.81 -20.29 -4.52
CA THR A 42 10.83 -19.23 -4.62
C THR A 42 10.19 -17.87 -4.43
N LYS A 43 10.85 -17.00 -3.66
CA LYS A 43 10.39 -15.63 -3.48
C LYS A 43 10.38 -14.86 -4.80
N VAL A 44 9.29 -14.16 -5.07
CA VAL A 44 9.02 -13.51 -6.37
C VAL A 44 9.52 -12.08 -6.48
N LEU A 45 9.81 -11.43 -5.36
CA LEU A 45 10.34 -10.06 -5.34
C LEU A 45 11.77 -10.08 -4.83
N LYS A 46 12.64 -9.29 -5.47
CA LYS A 46 13.98 -9.03 -4.98
C LYS A 46 14.25 -7.54 -5.01
N ILE A 47 14.56 -6.97 -3.84
CA ILE A 47 14.97 -5.57 -3.70
C ILE A 47 16.41 -5.56 -3.24
N ASP A 48 17.29 -5.07 -4.10
CA ASP A 48 18.73 -5.17 -3.96
C ASP A 48 19.17 -6.62 -3.75
N ASN A 49 19.67 -6.98 -2.56
CA ASN A 49 20.08 -8.33 -2.23
C ASN A 49 19.06 -9.11 -1.38
N ASN A 50 17.89 -8.53 -1.12
CA ASN A 50 16.88 -9.13 -0.27
C ASN A 50 15.77 -9.76 -1.12
N ASP A 51 15.59 -11.07 -1.01
CA ASP A 51 14.46 -11.78 -1.57
C ASP A 51 13.25 -11.65 -0.65
N ILE A 52 12.12 -11.19 -1.20
CA ILE A 52 10.89 -10.88 -0.48
C ILE A 52 9.77 -11.78 -1.00
N SER A 53 9.09 -12.46 -0.08
CA SER A 53 7.86 -13.20 -0.40
C SER A 53 6.73 -12.23 -0.69
N ILE A 54 5.86 -12.56 -1.66
CA ILE A 54 4.65 -11.77 -1.92
C ILE A 54 3.71 -11.75 -0.69
N LYS A 55 3.79 -12.74 0.19
CA LYS A 55 3.02 -12.79 1.45
C LYS A 55 3.47 -11.73 2.47
N ASP A 56 4.72 -11.26 2.35
CA ASP A 56 5.29 -10.22 3.21
C ASP A 56 5.08 -8.81 2.64
N VAL A 57 4.31 -8.70 1.55
CA VAL A 57 3.98 -7.45 0.87
C VAL A 57 2.57 -7.02 1.22
N LEU A 58 2.41 -5.76 1.63
CA LEU A 58 1.10 -5.17 1.82
C LEU A 58 0.54 -4.70 0.47
N VAL A 59 -0.59 -5.26 0.05
CA VAL A 59 -1.28 -4.83 -1.17
C VAL A 59 -2.47 -3.95 -0.80
N ILE A 60 -2.47 -2.71 -1.27
CA ILE A 60 -3.55 -1.75 -1.08
C ILE A 60 -4.24 -1.46 -2.41
N SER A 61 -5.56 -1.50 -2.41
CA SER A 61 -6.42 -1.23 -3.55
C SER A 61 -7.56 -0.30 -3.15
N PRO A 62 -8.36 0.24 -4.08
CA PRO A 62 -9.54 1.04 -3.76
C PRO A 62 -10.58 0.31 -2.89
N THR A 63 -10.54 -1.02 -2.88
CA THR A 63 -11.44 -1.87 -2.08
C THR A 63 -10.83 -2.33 -0.76
N THR A 64 -9.61 -1.93 -0.45
CA THR A 64 -8.97 -2.26 0.85
C THR A 64 -9.68 -1.50 1.96
N LYS A 65 -10.07 -2.23 2.99
CA LYS A 65 -10.80 -1.67 4.13
C LYS A 65 -9.84 -1.13 5.20
N ILE A 66 -10.33 -0.19 5.99
CA ILE A 66 -9.55 0.33 7.13
C ILE A 66 -9.18 -0.79 8.10
N ILE A 67 -10.08 -1.72 8.33
CA ILE A 67 -9.85 -2.88 9.22
C ILE A 67 -8.68 -3.76 8.77
N ASP A 68 -8.35 -3.78 7.48
CA ASP A 68 -7.22 -4.55 6.97
C ASP A 68 -5.87 -3.97 7.45
N LEU A 69 -5.82 -2.65 7.70
CA LEU A 69 -4.64 -1.98 8.26
C LEU A 69 -4.71 -1.82 9.77
N PHE A 70 -5.88 -1.54 10.34
CA PHE A 70 -6.10 -1.21 11.75
C PHE A 70 -6.95 -2.31 12.40
N ASN A 71 -6.42 -3.52 12.53
CA ASN A 71 -7.11 -4.60 13.25
C ASN A 71 -6.61 -4.69 14.71
N PHE A 72 -7.43 -5.24 15.59
CA PHE A 72 -7.07 -5.48 17.00
C PHE A 72 -6.24 -6.77 17.15
N THR A 73 -5.17 -6.91 16.41
CA THR A 73 -4.19 -7.98 16.62
C THR A 73 -3.00 -7.48 17.44
N THR A 74 -2.34 -8.38 18.15
CA THR A 74 -1.16 -8.04 18.98
C THR A 74 -0.01 -7.45 18.19
N LYS A 75 0.00 -7.64 16.87
CA LYS A 75 1.00 -7.07 15.95
C LYS A 75 0.65 -5.65 15.50
N ASN A 76 -0.60 -5.23 15.63
CA ASN A 76 -1.04 -3.92 15.19
C ASN A 76 -0.59 -2.83 16.15
N ILE A 77 -0.03 -1.74 15.61
CA ILE A 77 0.49 -0.62 16.41
C ILE A 77 -0.62 0.09 17.20
N PHE A 78 -1.83 0.16 16.66
CA PHE A 78 -2.96 0.78 17.33
C PHE A 78 -3.28 0.08 18.65
N LEU A 79 -3.34 -1.26 18.64
CA LEU A 79 -3.52 -2.04 19.85
C LEU A 79 -2.33 -1.90 20.81
N LYS A 80 -1.09 -1.90 20.27
CA LYS A 80 0.12 -1.68 21.09
C LYS A 80 0.10 -0.32 21.80
N ASN A 81 -0.30 0.74 21.11
CA ASN A 81 -0.38 2.07 21.68
C ASN A 81 -1.41 2.13 22.82
N ILE A 82 -2.58 1.49 22.66
CA ILE A 82 -3.58 1.39 23.72
C ILE A 82 -3.02 0.60 24.93
N LEU A 83 -2.40 -0.54 24.67
CA LEU A 83 -1.86 -1.40 25.74
C LEU A 83 -0.67 -0.77 26.49
N ASN A 84 0.06 0.14 25.84
CA ASN A 84 1.17 0.86 26.46
C ASN A 84 0.74 2.13 27.20
N ASP A 85 -0.52 2.55 27.12
CA ASP A 85 -1.05 3.65 27.89
C ASP A 85 -1.22 3.22 29.36
N GLU A 86 -0.52 3.89 30.26
CA GLU A 86 -0.53 3.59 31.71
C GLU A 86 -1.94 3.66 32.33
N ASN A 87 -2.83 4.48 31.74
CA ASN A 87 -4.22 4.59 32.18
C ASN A 87 -5.10 3.43 31.67
N TRP A 88 -4.63 2.69 30.68
CA TRP A 88 -5.35 1.56 30.09
C TRP A 88 -5.01 0.26 30.81
N ASN A 89 -5.54 0.09 32.02
CA ASN A 89 -5.41 -1.13 32.79
C ASN A 89 -6.79 -1.66 33.21
N ALA A 90 -6.86 -2.93 33.60
CA ALA A 90 -8.12 -3.57 33.92
C ALA A 90 -8.87 -2.89 35.08
N GLU A 91 -8.16 -2.35 36.05
CA GLU A 91 -8.73 -1.70 37.22
C GLU A 91 -9.40 -0.37 36.86
N ASN A 92 -8.84 0.37 35.92
CA ASN A 92 -9.40 1.64 35.44
C ASN A 92 -10.58 1.45 34.50
N VAL A 93 -10.58 0.35 33.70
CA VAL A 93 -11.58 0.10 32.67
C VAL A 93 -12.77 -0.70 33.17
N LEU A 94 -12.57 -1.57 34.17
CA LEU A 94 -13.57 -2.49 34.66
C LEU A 94 -13.80 -2.27 36.17
N ASN A 95 -15.03 -2.44 36.60
CA ASN A 95 -15.34 -2.53 38.04
C ASN A 95 -15.00 -3.96 38.54
N ILE A 96 -13.73 -4.15 38.91
CA ILE A 96 -13.17 -5.45 39.31
C ILE A 96 -13.89 -6.02 40.53
N GLU A 97 -14.25 -5.20 41.51
CA GLU A 97 -14.95 -5.63 42.71
C GLU A 97 -16.34 -6.19 42.39
N TYR A 98 -17.05 -5.48 41.51
CA TYR A 98 -18.34 -5.96 41.05
C TYR A 98 -18.26 -7.31 40.29
N LEU A 99 -17.27 -7.44 39.41
CA LEU A 99 -17.04 -8.68 38.67
C LEU A 99 -16.64 -9.84 39.56
N LYS A 100 -15.81 -9.62 40.58
CA LYS A 100 -15.50 -10.63 41.61
C LYS A 100 -16.75 -11.09 42.33
N ASN A 101 -17.59 -10.15 42.73
CA ASN A 101 -18.87 -10.49 43.41
C ASN A 101 -19.78 -11.32 42.52
N ILE A 102 -19.88 -11.04 41.22
CA ILE A 102 -20.64 -11.85 40.24
C ILE A 102 -20.04 -13.27 40.16
N LYS A 103 -18.72 -13.37 39.95
CA LYS A 103 -18.02 -14.64 39.86
C LYS A 103 -18.28 -15.50 41.11
N ASP A 104 -18.15 -14.89 42.31
CA ASP A 104 -18.35 -15.60 43.57
C ASP A 104 -19.79 -16.07 43.74
N LYS A 105 -20.79 -15.27 43.35
CA LYS A 105 -22.19 -15.68 43.32
C LYS A 105 -22.42 -16.86 42.38
N MET A 106 -21.82 -16.83 41.18
CA MET A 106 -21.93 -17.93 40.21
C MET A 106 -21.35 -19.23 40.77
N ASN A 107 -20.14 -19.16 41.33
CA ASN A 107 -19.47 -20.34 41.92
C ASN A 107 -20.21 -20.88 43.15
N ASN A 108 -20.68 -20.01 44.02
CA ASN A 108 -21.42 -20.40 45.22
C ASN A 108 -22.78 -21.05 44.89
N ASN A 109 -23.48 -20.58 43.86
CA ASN A 109 -24.75 -21.16 43.43
C ASN A 109 -24.64 -22.63 43.01
N LEU A 110 -23.49 -23.02 42.49
CA LEU A 110 -23.22 -24.39 42.04
C LEU A 110 -22.34 -25.18 43.01
N ASN A 111 -21.86 -24.55 44.08
CA ASN A 111 -20.89 -25.11 45.05
C ASN A 111 -19.63 -25.68 44.38
N ILE A 112 -19.23 -25.10 43.28
CA ILE A 112 -18.03 -25.48 42.52
C ILE A 112 -17.33 -24.22 41.98
N ASN A 113 -16.03 -24.31 41.85
CA ASN A 113 -15.21 -23.24 41.31
C ASN A 113 -15.09 -23.43 39.78
N PHE A 114 -16.11 -23.04 39.02
CA PHE A 114 -16.19 -23.27 37.58
C PHE A 114 -15.92 -22.02 36.73
N SER A 115 -15.92 -20.84 37.35
CA SER A 115 -15.66 -19.58 36.64
C SER A 115 -14.48 -18.80 37.23
N GLU A 116 -13.65 -18.24 36.37
CA GLU A 116 -12.55 -17.36 36.72
C GLU A 116 -12.69 -16.04 35.95
N LEU A 117 -12.09 -14.96 36.46
CA LEU A 117 -12.03 -13.69 35.73
C LEU A 117 -10.86 -13.70 34.76
N ASP A 118 -11.15 -13.54 33.49
CA ASP A 118 -10.15 -13.32 32.47
C ASP A 118 -9.90 -11.81 32.31
N MET A 119 -8.74 -11.36 32.75
CA MET A 119 -8.34 -9.97 32.76
C MET A 119 -7.41 -9.61 31.58
N ASP A 120 -7.44 -10.40 30.52
CA ASP A 120 -6.68 -10.11 29.30
C ASP A 120 -7.20 -8.82 28.64
N LEU A 121 -6.41 -7.75 28.76
CA LEU A 121 -6.76 -6.43 28.19
C LEU A 121 -7.00 -6.48 26.68
N THR A 122 -6.31 -7.34 25.94
CA THR A 122 -6.52 -7.53 24.51
C THR A 122 -7.92 -8.04 24.20
N LYS A 123 -8.42 -8.99 24.99
CA LYS A 123 -9.79 -9.51 24.85
C LYS A 123 -10.81 -8.45 25.25
N ILE A 124 -10.54 -7.71 26.31
CA ILE A 124 -11.41 -6.63 26.78
C ILE A 124 -11.55 -5.56 25.68
N ILE A 125 -10.45 -5.10 25.07
CA ILE A 125 -10.47 -4.12 23.98
C ILE A 125 -11.31 -4.65 22.82
N LYS A 126 -11.08 -5.88 22.38
CA LYS A 126 -11.84 -6.50 21.27
C LYS A 126 -13.33 -6.61 21.52
N ASN A 127 -13.75 -6.73 22.79
CA ASN A 127 -15.17 -6.85 23.16
C ASN A 127 -15.83 -5.47 23.37
N ILE A 128 -15.07 -4.46 23.73
CA ILE A 128 -15.60 -3.10 23.96
C ILE A 128 -15.67 -2.30 22.65
N PHE A 129 -14.66 -2.43 21.77
CA PHE A 129 -14.59 -1.69 20.53
C PHE A 129 -14.99 -2.55 19.34
N SER A 130 -15.91 -2.05 18.54
CA SER A 130 -16.22 -2.59 17.21
C SER A 130 -15.61 -1.71 16.13
N LEU A 131 -14.92 -2.34 15.16
CA LEU A 131 -14.39 -1.64 14.01
C LEU A 131 -15.47 -1.53 12.92
N ASN A 132 -15.54 -0.39 12.25
CA ASN A 132 -16.44 -0.23 11.12
C ASN A 132 -15.85 -0.94 9.89
N GLU A 133 -16.40 -2.10 9.58
CA GLU A 133 -15.94 -2.97 8.47
C GLU A 133 -16.34 -2.45 7.08
N GLN A 134 -17.10 -1.38 6.99
CA GLN A 134 -17.56 -0.84 5.71
C GLN A 134 -16.69 0.32 5.19
N LEU A 135 -15.78 0.83 6.01
CA LEU A 135 -14.93 1.95 5.62
C LEU A 135 -13.72 1.50 4.80
N PHE A 136 -13.56 2.14 3.65
CA PHE A 136 -12.40 1.95 2.78
C PHE A 136 -11.28 2.93 3.11
N ILE A 137 -10.05 2.51 2.77
CA ILE A 137 -8.87 3.36 2.89
C ILE A 137 -8.97 4.53 1.92
N ASN A 138 -8.65 5.71 2.42
CA ASN A 138 -8.47 6.91 1.61
C ASN A 138 -7.07 7.51 1.83
N GLU A 139 -6.77 8.56 1.09
CA GLU A 139 -5.47 9.22 1.13
C GLU A 139 -5.05 9.61 2.55
N ASN A 140 -5.90 10.32 3.28
CA ASN A 140 -5.56 10.81 4.63
C ASN A 140 -5.28 9.68 5.61
N ILE A 141 -6.09 8.61 5.58
CA ILE A 141 -5.94 7.46 6.45
C ILE A 141 -4.64 6.72 6.12
N PHE A 142 -4.34 6.56 4.83
CA PHE A 142 -3.13 5.88 4.39
C PHE A 142 -1.86 6.61 4.83
N PHE A 143 -1.78 7.93 4.62
CA PHE A 143 -0.59 8.69 5.03
C PHE A 143 -0.42 8.76 6.55
N LYS A 144 -1.51 8.92 7.31
CA LYS A 144 -1.46 8.80 8.77
C LYS A 144 -0.94 7.43 9.22
N TRP A 145 -1.41 6.37 8.57
CA TRP A 145 -0.93 5.03 8.85
C TRP A 145 0.57 4.87 8.56
N LEU A 146 1.10 5.45 7.47
CA LEU A 146 2.54 5.45 7.17
C LEU A 146 3.35 6.21 8.22
N GLU A 147 2.83 7.35 8.72
CA GLU A 147 3.48 8.16 9.74
C GLU A 147 3.56 7.45 11.08
N GLU A 148 2.48 6.82 11.51
CA GLU A 148 2.37 6.16 12.81
C GLU A 148 3.05 4.78 12.83
N ASN A 149 3.08 4.07 11.72
CA ASN A 149 3.56 2.70 11.61
C ASN A 149 5.08 2.60 11.34
N GLN A 150 5.89 3.33 12.08
CA GLN A 150 7.35 3.36 11.87
C GLN A 150 8.06 2.02 12.15
N GLN A 151 7.43 1.11 12.88
CA GLN A 151 7.97 -0.22 13.26
C GLN A 151 7.31 -1.38 12.50
N ASN A 152 6.74 -1.12 11.34
CA ASN A 152 5.91 -2.09 10.64
C ASN A 152 6.68 -3.30 10.13
N GLU A 153 6.01 -4.45 10.13
CA GLU A 153 6.52 -5.70 9.53
C GLU A 153 6.61 -5.59 7.99
N PHE A 154 5.68 -4.85 7.37
CA PHE A 154 5.67 -4.65 5.92
C PHE A 154 6.54 -3.48 5.51
N LYS A 155 7.68 -3.78 4.91
CA LYS A 155 8.56 -2.77 4.31
C LYS A 155 8.26 -2.51 2.84
N THR A 156 7.51 -3.39 2.19
CA THR A 156 7.14 -3.27 0.77
C THR A 156 5.63 -3.17 0.64
N ILE A 157 5.18 -2.14 -0.07
CA ILE A 157 3.77 -1.81 -0.28
C ILE A 157 3.49 -1.74 -1.77
N ILE A 158 2.52 -2.53 -2.23
CA ILE A 158 1.98 -2.46 -3.59
C ILE A 158 0.69 -1.65 -3.55
N LEU A 159 0.63 -0.56 -4.29
CA LEU A 159 -0.54 0.30 -4.45
C LEU A 159 -1.19 -0.02 -5.80
N LYS A 160 -2.29 -0.76 -5.79
CA LYS A 160 -2.95 -1.28 -6.98
C LYS A 160 -4.15 -0.41 -7.38
N ASN A 161 -4.07 0.27 -8.53
CA ASN A 161 -5.15 1.09 -9.09
C ASN A 161 -5.72 2.13 -8.10
N VAL A 162 -4.86 2.75 -7.31
CA VAL A 162 -5.23 3.74 -6.30
C VAL A 162 -5.14 5.14 -6.92
N GLU A 163 -6.28 5.76 -7.25
CA GLU A 163 -6.33 7.02 -8.00
C GLU A 163 -5.86 8.26 -7.23
N TRP A 164 -5.92 8.23 -5.88
CA TRP A 164 -5.49 9.35 -5.05
C TRP A 164 -3.98 9.35 -4.75
N ILE A 165 -3.23 8.34 -5.23
CA ILE A 165 -1.78 8.26 -5.05
C ILE A 165 -1.06 9.16 -6.06
N ASN A 166 -0.06 9.88 -5.53
CA ASN A 166 0.89 10.63 -6.31
C ASN A 166 2.32 10.30 -5.86
N ILE A 167 3.23 10.08 -6.80
CA ILE A 167 4.64 9.77 -6.57
C ILE A 167 5.29 10.76 -5.60
N ASN A 168 5.04 12.05 -5.81
CA ASN A 168 5.58 13.14 -4.98
C ASN A 168 5.25 12.97 -3.49
N LYS A 169 4.03 12.55 -3.15
CA LYS A 169 3.60 12.37 -1.76
C LYS A 169 4.22 11.14 -1.07
N LEU A 170 4.64 10.15 -1.84
CA LEU A 170 5.28 8.94 -1.30
C LEU A 170 6.77 9.12 -1.05
N PHE A 171 7.40 10.07 -1.74
CA PHE A 171 8.84 10.28 -1.69
C PHE A 171 9.41 10.42 -0.26
N PRO A 172 8.77 11.17 0.68
CA PRO A 172 9.25 11.30 2.05
C PRO A 172 9.32 9.97 2.81
N PHE A 173 8.57 8.97 2.38
CA PHE A 173 8.48 7.67 3.05
C PHE A 173 9.41 6.59 2.46
N THR A 174 10.11 6.88 1.35
CA THR A 174 10.98 5.89 0.67
C THR A 174 12.19 5.48 1.48
N SER A 175 12.58 6.24 2.51
CA SER A 175 13.62 5.83 3.45
C SER A 175 13.20 4.67 4.37
N LYS A 176 11.90 4.41 4.50
CA LYS A 176 11.33 3.40 5.40
C LYS A 176 10.62 2.29 4.66
N TYR A 177 9.99 2.61 3.54
CA TYR A 177 9.14 1.72 2.76
C TYR A 177 9.58 1.66 1.30
N ASN A 178 9.36 0.51 0.70
CA ASN A 178 9.45 0.32 -0.74
C ASN A 178 8.05 0.38 -1.34
N PHE A 179 7.84 1.24 -2.33
CA PHE A 179 6.55 1.41 -2.97
C PHE A 179 6.59 0.92 -4.42
N ILE A 180 5.58 0.16 -4.79
CA ILE A 180 5.33 -0.30 -6.15
C ILE A 180 3.91 0.11 -6.49
N ILE A 181 3.74 1.10 -7.37
CA ILE A 181 2.43 1.54 -7.84
C ILE A 181 2.10 0.75 -9.10
N LEU A 182 0.99 0.02 -9.11
CA LEU A 182 0.45 -0.63 -10.30
C LEU A 182 -0.72 0.18 -10.81
N THR A 183 -0.62 0.69 -12.02
CA THR A 183 -1.60 1.59 -12.62
C THR A 183 -1.83 1.25 -14.10
N SER A 184 -2.94 1.67 -14.67
CA SER A 184 -3.19 1.63 -16.10
C SER A 184 -2.80 2.94 -16.82
N ASN A 185 -2.39 3.97 -16.06
CA ASN A 185 -2.00 5.26 -16.60
C ASN A 185 -0.98 5.94 -15.67
N MET A 186 0.30 5.86 -16.01
CA MET A 186 1.38 6.43 -15.18
C MET A 186 1.33 7.95 -15.06
N LEU A 187 0.77 8.68 -16.05
CA LEU A 187 0.65 10.13 -15.98
C LEU A 187 -0.25 10.58 -14.81
N LYS A 188 -1.21 9.75 -14.40
CA LYS A 188 -2.07 10.05 -13.24
C LYS A 188 -1.32 9.98 -11.92
N CYS A 189 -0.26 9.18 -11.84
CA CYS A 189 0.54 9.03 -10.63
C CYS A 189 1.59 10.14 -10.49
N CYS A 190 1.89 10.87 -11.57
CA CYS A 190 2.91 11.91 -11.61
C CYS A 190 2.29 13.30 -11.43
N LYS A 191 2.92 14.12 -10.59
CA LYS A 191 2.62 15.55 -10.50
C LYS A 191 3.39 16.33 -11.57
N ASN A 192 4.67 15.98 -11.77
CA ASN A 192 5.58 16.60 -12.70
C ASN A 192 6.08 15.59 -13.74
N PHE A 193 6.45 16.07 -14.93
CA PHE A 193 7.00 15.21 -15.98
C PHE A 193 8.33 14.53 -15.59
N GLU A 194 9.12 15.13 -14.71
CA GLU A 194 10.36 14.51 -14.21
C GLU A 194 10.10 13.22 -13.42
N GLU A 195 8.94 13.11 -12.79
CA GLU A 195 8.55 11.91 -12.04
C GLU A 195 8.33 10.68 -12.95
N LEU A 196 8.24 10.90 -14.29
CA LEU A 196 8.22 9.81 -15.25
C LEU A 196 9.50 8.95 -15.22
N GLU A 197 10.61 9.48 -14.72
CA GLU A 197 11.84 8.71 -14.51
C GLU A 197 11.71 7.62 -13.42
N LEU A 198 10.63 7.69 -12.64
CA LEU A 198 10.22 6.66 -11.68
C LEU A 198 9.11 5.74 -12.24
N CYS A 199 8.91 5.76 -13.55
CA CYS A 199 7.86 4.99 -14.20
C CYS A 199 8.41 3.93 -15.13
N GLY A 200 7.62 2.88 -15.33
CA GLY A 200 7.85 1.85 -16.32
C GLY A 200 6.55 1.34 -16.92
N ILE A 201 6.63 0.75 -18.08
CA ILE A 201 5.48 0.18 -18.79
C ILE A 201 5.78 -1.30 -19.06
N VAL A 202 4.87 -2.17 -18.65
CA VAL A 202 4.91 -3.60 -18.94
C VAL A 202 3.88 -3.91 -20.04
N LYS A 203 4.35 -4.33 -21.20
CA LYS A 203 3.52 -4.69 -22.34
C LYS A 203 4.15 -5.86 -23.10
N ASN A 204 3.36 -6.82 -23.54
CA ASN A 204 3.83 -7.97 -24.33
C ASN A 204 5.02 -8.72 -23.70
N ASN A 205 5.04 -8.85 -22.39
CA ASN A 205 6.13 -9.45 -21.62
C ASN A 205 7.47 -8.67 -21.65
N GLU A 206 7.44 -7.42 -22.04
CA GLU A 206 8.58 -6.53 -22.00
C GLU A 206 8.36 -5.41 -20.97
N LEU A 207 9.44 -4.98 -20.32
CA LEU A 207 9.44 -3.82 -19.43
C LEU A 207 10.28 -2.70 -20.05
N ILE A 208 9.65 -1.57 -20.29
CA ILE A 208 10.32 -0.34 -20.65
C ILE A 208 10.35 0.59 -19.43
N THR A 209 11.54 0.93 -18.93
CA THR A 209 11.72 1.91 -17.85
C THR A 209 12.16 3.26 -18.46
N ILE A 210 11.60 4.34 -17.94
CA ILE A 210 11.92 5.68 -18.36
C ILE A 210 13.10 6.17 -17.51
N TYR A 211 14.28 6.33 -18.11
CA TYR A 211 15.49 6.80 -17.43
C TYR A 211 15.73 8.30 -17.57
N ASP A 212 15.13 8.94 -18.59
CA ASP A 212 15.21 10.37 -18.87
C ASP A 212 13.84 10.84 -19.37
N SER A 213 13.27 11.79 -18.69
CA SER A 213 11.95 12.36 -19.03
C SER A 213 11.99 13.31 -20.22
N LYS A 214 13.16 13.90 -20.54
CA LYS A 214 13.29 14.90 -21.61
C LYS A 214 12.86 14.43 -23.00
N PRO A 215 13.25 13.21 -23.46
CA PRO A 215 12.74 12.70 -24.74
C PRO A 215 11.22 12.55 -24.75
N ILE A 216 10.64 12.09 -23.63
CA ILE A 216 9.18 11.92 -23.49
C ILE A 216 8.48 13.28 -23.55
N ILE A 217 9.03 14.29 -22.86
CA ILE A 217 8.49 15.66 -22.89
C ILE A 217 8.50 16.19 -24.33
N LYS A 218 9.59 16.03 -25.07
CA LYS A 218 9.65 16.46 -26.48
C LYS A 218 8.64 15.75 -27.37
N ILE A 219 8.43 14.48 -27.15
CA ILE A 219 7.41 13.68 -27.86
C ILE A 219 6.02 14.25 -27.57
N ILE A 220 5.71 14.58 -26.32
CA ILE A 220 4.44 15.18 -25.91
C ILE A 220 4.29 16.59 -26.49
N GLU A 221 5.33 17.43 -26.47
CA GLU A 221 5.35 18.76 -27.10
C GLU A 221 5.00 18.69 -28.57
N ASN A 222 5.63 17.77 -29.30
CA ASN A 222 5.37 17.57 -30.72
C ASN A 222 3.94 17.10 -31.00
N TYR A 223 3.42 16.18 -30.18
CA TYR A 223 2.05 15.69 -30.34
C TYR A 223 1.01 16.79 -30.10
N LEU A 224 1.22 17.59 -29.07
CA LEU A 224 0.30 18.66 -28.68
C LEU A 224 0.53 19.97 -29.45
N ASN A 225 1.63 20.04 -30.21
CA ASN A 225 2.09 21.24 -30.93
C ASN A 225 2.24 22.49 -30.03
N ILE A 226 2.85 22.31 -28.86
CA ILE A 226 3.01 23.33 -27.81
C ILE A 226 4.36 23.14 -27.12
N SER A 227 4.85 24.21 -26.46
CA SER A 227 6.05 24.16 -25.63
C SER A 227 5.68 23.95 -24.16
N ILE A 228 6.29 22.97 -23.51
CA ILE A 228 6.11 22.67 -22.08
C ILE A 228 7.06 23.53 -21.27
N ASN A 229 6.57 24.70 -20.85
CA ASN A 229 7.34 25.63 -20.00
C ASN A 229 7.17 25.34 -18.50
N ASN A 230 6.14 24.61 -18.12
CA ASN A 230 5.87 24.22 -16.74
C ASN A 230 5.90 22.69 -16.63
N GLN A 231 6.61 22.18 -15.64
CA GLN A 231 6.76 20.74 -15.44
C GLN A 231 5.52 20.06 -14.85
N GLU A 232 4.55 20.83 -14.33
CA GLU A 232 3.32 20.26 -13.75
C GLU A 232 2.35 19.72 -14.81
N ILE A 233 2.17 18.41 -14.85
CA ILE A 233 1.33 17.69 -15.82
C ILE A 233 -0.12 18.18 -15.79
N ASN A 234 -0.70 18.31 -14.59
CA ASN A 234 -2.11 18.67 -14.45
C ASN A 234 -2.44 20.08 -14.90
N LEU A 235 -1.57 21.06 -14.63
CA LEU A 235 -1.75 22.43 -15.12
C LEU A 235 -1.70 22.46 -16.63
N TYR A 236 -0.82 21.65 -17.18
CA TYR A 236 -0.59 21.57 -18.61
C TYR A 236 -1.78 20.95 -19.36
N ILE A 237 -2.27 19.81 -18.89
CA ILE A 237 -3.44 19.14 -19.45
C ILE A 237 -4.68 20.04 -19.36
N LYS A 238 -4.88 20.70 -18.22
CA LYS A 238 -5.98 21.62 -18.03
C LYS A 238 -5.94 22.82 -18.99
N ASN A 239 -4.75 23.35 -19.25
CA ASN A 239 -4.55 24.49 -20.15
C ASN A 239 -4.65 24.10 -21.63
N SER A 240 -4.25 22.87 -21.99
CA SER A 240 -4.26 22.38 -23.37
C SER A 240 -5.61 21.80 -23.82
N GLN A 241 -6.60 21.73 -22.93
CA GLN A 241 -7.89 21.05 -23.17
C GLN A 241 -7.75 19.58 -23.62
N THR A 242 -6.61 18.98 -23.32
CA THR A 242 -6.29 17.61 -23.72
C THR A 242 -6.75 16.65 -22.64
N ASP A 243 -7.37 15.55 -23.05
CA ASP A 243 -7.72 14.44 -22.18
C ASP A 243 -6.45 13.63 -21.84
N ILE A 244 -6.17 13.49 -20.54
CA ILE A 244 -4.99 12.74 -20.05
C ILE A 244 -4.99 11.29 -20.52
N GLU A 245 -6.17 10.67 -20.66
CA GLU A 245 -6.29 9.28 -21.12
C GLU A 245 -5.91 9.16 -22.59
N LYS A 246 -6.36 10.10 -23.44
CA LYS A 246 -6.02 10.12 -24.85
C LYS A 246 -4.54 10.38 -25.08
N LEU A 247 -3.98 11.34 -24.33
CA LEU A 247 -2.55 11.62 -24.36
C LEU A 247 -1.74 10.39 -23.97
N TYR A 248 -2.13 9.75 -22.88
CA TYR A 248 -1.41 8.58 -22.38
C TYR A 248 -1.52 7.38 -23.33
N PHE A 249 -2.71 7.10 -23.84
CA PHE A 249 -2.91 6.03 -24.82
C PHE A 249 -2.04 6.23 -26.06
N TRP A 250 -1.97 7.46 -26.56
CA TRP A 250 -1.09 7.79 -27.71
C TRP A 250 0.39 7.59 -27.32
N LEU A 251 0.84 8.11 -26.18
CA LEU A 251 2.22 7.97 -25.71
C LEU A 251 2.61 6.49 -25.56
N LYS A 252 1.76 5.69 -24.95
CA LYS A 252 2.00 4.26 -24.77
C LYS A 252 2.17 3.52 -26.10
N ASN A 253 1.35 3.85 -27.09
CA ASN A 253 1.50 3.29 -28.42
C ASN A 253 2.80 3.76 -29.11
N TYR A 254 3.17 5.02 -28.93
CA TYR A 254 4.41 5.54 -29.50
C TYR A 254 5.67 4.87 -28.93
N LEU A 255 5.69 4.55 -27.65
CA LEU A 255 6.83 3.92 -26.96
C LEU A 255 7.04 2.44 -27.34
N PHE A 256 6.02 1.78 -27.90
CA PHE A 256 6.06 0.37 -28.30
C PHE A 256 6.03 0.15 -29.82
N HIS A 257 6.20 1.19 -30.59
CA HIS A 257 6.37 1.14 -32.05
C HIS A 257 7.69 1.80 -32.45
#